data_bfc9834f2ce6c465a14a516e3e2bc372
#
_entry.id   bfc9834f2ce6c465a14a516e3e2bc372
#
_cell.length_a   1.000
_cell.length_b   1.000
_cell.length_c   1.000
_cell.angle_alpha   90.00
_cell.angle_beta   90.00
_cell.angle_gamma   90.00
#
_symmetry.space_group_name_H-M   'P 1'
#
loop_
_entity.id
_entity.type
_entity.pdbx_description
1 polymer ?
#
loop_
_entity_poly.entity_id
_entity_poly.type
_entity_poly.pdbx_seq_one_letter_code
_entity_poly.pdbx_strand_id
1 'polypeptide(L)'
;MEKEPVSSQGNDNKKKNEKRTLWIFLLTGLLVAGAFLGACLHQTLNRPESLFHISTRKATPTPAAADEDPDLPSTPAPTARAAEKETPALVNILLMGIDKEAGVLESYGPTADCHTDALILVAVNFQEKKVDLLSLPRDTFVNMEGVDGFYKLNGILNYGGGKTEAGFRQVCQAAEWMLGGIPVEYYCAIDVDQVAQIGDLLGGVDFDMDMQYTGSSGRRYKTGMQHLDGEGISDYMRARKNATGELGDKGRMNRCKRMLLALFEQLKKEGTLSKFPALMRTLQKGVYTNLTLQQQVALMNFAARLDTETIGMYTMPGEIRSAADWNFMFLDQSGRTELIETLFGLQVEPQSRVSYEYARWLKKTGFRALKYLRNGAKVLVFSREQADLPEETRSLQAALEDSLLQAQEAFENVGDDLEPGRTAALQKLLGPMRKNAEALAKALSYPEKLTWSVRSDWTMDTDINTVTVDFR
;
A
#
# COMPACT_ATOMS: atom_id res chain seq x y z
N MET A 1 3.47 70.95 -63.55
CA MET A 1 2.86 69.61 -63.20
C MET A 1 3.24 69.32 -61.76
N GLU A 2 2.34 69.74 -60.89
CA GLU A 2 2.43 69.53 -59.47
C GLU A 2 2.04 68.05 -59.11
N LYS A 3 2.89 67.35 -58.34
CA LYS A 3 2.55 66.04 -57.80
C LYS A 3 1.92 66.28 -56.42
N GLU A 4 0.67 65.96 -56.31
CA GLU A 4 -0.05 65.87 -54.98
C GLU A 4 0.61 64.82 -54.06
N PRO A 5 0.64 65.09 -52.73
CA PRO A 5 1.17 64.12 -51.78
C PRO A 5 0.08 63.08 -51.47
N VAL A 6 0.40 61.80 -51.71
CA VAL A 6 -0.40 60.62 -51.34
C VAL A 6 -0.53 60.59 -49.83
N SER A 7 -1.76 60.56 -49.31
CA SER A 7 -2.14 60.64 -47.91
C SER A 7 -1.57 59.46 -47.04
N SER A 8 -0.80 59.82 -46.01
CA SER A 8 -0.27 58.91 -44.96
C SER A 8 -1.34 58.46 -43.92
N GLN A 9 -2.59 58.90 -44.05
CA GLN A 9 -3.69 58.66 -43.06
C GLN A 9 -4.23 57.22 -43.04
N GLY A 10 -4.02 56.42 -44.12
CA GLY A 10 -4.53 55.05 -44.20
C GLY A 10 -3.74 54.02 -43.35
N ASN A 11 -2.44 54.28 -43.13
CA ASN A 11 -1.56 53.31 -42.46
C ASN A 11 -1.60 53.46 -40.93
N ASP A 12 -1.91 54.66 -40.42
CA ASP A 12 -2.01 54.89 -38.97
C ASP A 12 -3.33 54.34 -38.39
N ASN A 13 -4.41 54.37 -39.14
CA ASN A 13 -5.71 53.79 -38.72
C ASN A 13 -5.63 52.24 -38.72
N LYS A 14 -4.89 51.63 -39.62
CA LYS A 14 -4.70 50.16 -39.63
C LYS A 14 -3.88 49.70 -38.41
N LYS A 15 -2.78 50.35 -38.11
CA LYS A 15 -1.95 50.08 -36.92
C LYS A 15 -2.70 50.33 -35.59
N LYS A 16 -3.59 51.33 -35.55
CA LYS A 16 -4.42 51.62 -34.37
C LYS A 16 -5.49 50.56 -34.14
N ASN A 17 -6.08 50.02 -35.21
CA ASN A 17 -7.03 48.93 -35.15
C ASN A 17 -6.35 47.60 -34.79
N GLU A 18 -5.19 47.29 -35.30
CA GLU A 18 -4.42 46.09 -34.94
C GLU A 18 -4.05 46.12 -33.45
N LYS A 19 -3.57 47.24 -32.92
CA LYS A 19 -3.29 47.39 -31.48
C LYS A 19 -4.55 47.23 -30.64
N ARG A 20 -5.70 47.81 -31.06
CA ARG A 20 -6.97 47.70 -30.37
C ARG A 20 -7.48 46.25 -30.34
N THR A 21 -7.34 45.53 -31.45
CA THR A 21 -7.69 44.09 -31.54
C THR A 21 -6.79 43.27 -30.64
N LEU A 22 -5.47 43.52 -30.62
CA LEU A 22 -4.55 42.84 -29.71
C LEU A 22 -4.88 43.05 -28.22
N TRP A 23 -5.25 44.29 -27.83
CA TRP A 23 -5.66 44.59 -26.47
C TRP A 23 -6.97 43.92 -26.09
N ILE A 24 -7.93 43.79 -27.03
CA ILE A 24 -9.16 43.03 -26.80
C ILE A 24 -8.87 41.56 -26.57
N PHE A 25 -8.01 40.91 -27.37
CA PHE A 25 -7.57 39.52 -27.18
C PHE A 25 -6.86 39.32 -25.84
N LEU A 26 -5.95 40.22 -25.45
CA LEU A 26 -5.25 40.15 -24.16
C LEU A 26 -6.21 40.30 -22.98
N LEU A 27 -7.14 41.28 -23.04
CA LEU A 27 -8.18 41.49 -22.00
C LEU A 27 -9.13 40.29 -21.91
N THR A 28 -9.56 39.75 -23.04
CA THR A 28 -10.43 38.55 -23.07
C THR A 28 -9.70 37.33 -22.51
N GLY A 29 -8.44 37.13 -22.89
CA GLY A 29 -7.58 36.08 -22.35
C GLY A 29 -7.41 36.20 -20.83
N LEU A 30 -7.20 37.41 -20.33
CA LEU A 30 -7.04 37.72 -18.89
C LEU A 30 -8.33 37.48 -18.11
N LEU A 31 -9.50 37.85 -18.70
CA LEU A 31 -10.83 37.60 -18.11
C LEU A 31 -11.15 36.11 -18.08
N VAL A 32 -10.84 35.37 -19.14
CA VAL A 32 -11.03 33.92 -19.20
C VAL A 32 -10.11 33.21 -18.17
N ALA A 33 -8.85 33.64 -18.10
CA ALA A 33 -7.90 33.13 -17.12
C ALA A 33 -8.35 33.45 -15.66
N GLY A 34 -8.84 34.66 -15.44
CA GLY A 34 -9.38 35.08 -14.15
C GLY A 34 -10.65 34.32 -13.76
N ALA A 35 -11.55 34.06 -14.70
CA ALA A 35 -12.75 33.25 -14.48
C ALA A 35 -12.39 31.78 -14.19
N PHE A 36 -11.44 31.24 -14.93
CA PHE A 36 -10.93 29.88 -14.69
C PHE A 36 -10.24 29.76 -13.31
N LEU A 37 -9.39 30.72 -12.97
CA LEU A 37 -8.74 30.78 -11.65
C LEU A 37 -9.78 30.91 -10.53
N GLY A 38 -10.80 31.76 -10.71
CA GLY A 38 -11.92 31.93 -9.79
C GLY A 38 -12.74 30.65 -9.62
N ALA A 39 -13.02 29.94 -10.71
CA ALA A 39 -13.71 28.64 -10.67
C ALA A 39 -12.88 27.57 -9.94
N CYS A 40 -11.60 27.48 -10.24
CA CYS A 40 -10.68 26.58 -9.54
C CYS A 40 -10.60 26.91 -8.04
N LEU A 41 -10.49 28.18 -7.69
CA LEU A 41 -10.46 28.63 -6.31
C LEU A 41 -11.80 28.34 -5.58
N HIS A 42 -12.93 28.60 -6.25
CA HIS A 42 -14.25 28.28 -5.73
C HIS A 42 -14.42 26.77 -5.47
N GLN A 43 -14.01 25.93 -6.41
CA GLN A 43 -14.06 24.47 -6.29
C GLN A 43 -13.19 23.98 -5.14
N THR A 44 -11.94 24.49 -5.04
CA THR A 44 -10.99 24.11 -3.98
C THR A 44 -11.49 24.50 -2.59
N LEU A 45 -12.19 25.64 -2.45
CA LEU A 45 -12.61 26.16 -1.16
C LEU A 45 -14.00 25.67 -0.73
N ASN A 46 -14.94 25.49 -1.67
CA ASN A 46 -16.35 25.26 -1.36
C ASN A 46 -16.84 23.84 -1.70
N ARG A 47 -16.15 23.13 -2.59
CA ARG A 47 -16.45 21.74 -2.97
C ARG A 47 -15.18 20.91 -3.08
N PRO A 48 -14.38 20.79 -2.02
CA PRO A 48 -13.12 20.08 -2.06
C PRO A 48 -13.27 18.60 -2.47
N GLU A 49 -14.39 17.96 -2.10
CA GLU A 49 -14.72 16.58 -2.45
C GLU A 49 -14.73 16.32 -3.96
N SER A 50 -15.12 17.32 -4.75
CA SER A 50 -15.19 17.19 -6.21
C SER A 50 -13.83 17.07 -6.91
N LEU A 51 -12.74 17.34 -6.18
CA LEU A 51 -11.37 17.22 -6.67
C LEU A 51 -10.82 15.80 -6.52
N PHE A 52 -11.53 14.94 -5.77
CA PHE A 52 -11.09 13.60 -5.47
C PHE A 52 -11.94 12.58 -6.20
N HIS A 53 -11.32 11.51 -6.61
CA HIS A 53 -12.06 10.35 -7.10
C HIS A 53 -12.58 9.60 -5.87
N ILE A 54 -13.90 9.56 -5.72
CA ILE A 54 -14.57 8.85 -4.66
C ILE A 54 -15.11 7.57 -5.24
N SER A 55 -14.40 6.46 -5.03
CA SER A 55 -14.86 5.15 -5.47
C SER A 55 -16.00 4.68 -4.58
N THR A 56 -17.22 4.84 -5.05
CA THR A 56 -18.39 4.15 -4.47
C THR A 56 -18.38 2.70 -4.96
N ARG A 57 -17.54 1.83 -4.40
CA ARG A 57 -17.67 0.40 -4.65
C ARG A 57 -18.77 -0.15 -3.76
N LYS A 58 -19.84 -0.66 -4.39
CA LYS A 58 -20.68 -1.68 -3.76
C LYS A 58 -19.75 -2.84 -3.42
N ALA A 59 -19.70 -3.25 -2.16
CA ALA A 59 -19.06 -4.51 -1.80
C ALA A 59 -19.71 -5.60 -2.65
N THR A 60 -19.00 -6.08 -3.65
CA THR A 60 -19.44 -7.23 -4.41
C THR A 60 -19.09 -8.44 -3.55
N PRO A 61 -20.07 -9.23 -3.07
CA PRO A 61 -19.74 -10.47 -2.40
C PRO A 61 -18.94 -11.31 -3.40
N THR A 62 -17.77 -11.76 -3.00
CA THR A 62 -17.05 -12.80 -3.73
C THR A 62 -18.01 -13.99 -3.84
N PRO A 63 -18.27 -14.52 -5.05
CA PRO A 63 -19.13 -15.68 -5.17
C PRO A 63 -18.52 -16.80 -4.35
N ALA A 64 -19.20 -17.24 -3.31
CA ALA A 64 -18.92 -18.53 -2.73
C ALA A 64 -19.06 -19.54 -3.87
N ALA A 65 -18.04 -20.34 -4.10
CA ALA A 65 -18.11 -21.45 -5.03
C ALA A 65 -19.28 -22.34 -4.57
N ALA A 66 -20.38 -22.27 -5.29
CA ALA A 66 -21.52 -23.13 -5.06
C ALA A 66 -21.21 -24.47 -5.72
N ASP A 67 -20.72 -25.40 -4.91
CA ASP A 67 -20.95 -26.83 -5.16
C ASP A 67 -22.38 -27.11 -4.73
N GLU A 68 -23.33 -26.95 -5.64
CA GLU A 68 -24.70 -27.40 -5.47
C GLU A 68 -24.71 -28.94 -5.57
N ASP A 69 -24.81 -29.58 -4.43
CA ASP A 69 -25.24 -30.99 -4.33
C ASP A 69 -26.76 -31.04 -4.66
N PRO A 70 -27.17 -31.71 -5.75
CA PRO A 70 -28.56 -31.67 -6.21
C PRO A 70 -29.57 -32.43 -5.34
N ASP A 71 -29.15 -33.08 -4.26
CA ASP A 71 -30.00 -33.94 -3.41
C ASP A 71 -30.32 -33.39 -2.00
N LEU A 72 -30.00 -32.14 -1.68
CA LEU A 72 -30.42 -31.51 -0.41
C LEU A 72 -31.64 -30.60 -0.59
N PRO A 73 -32.67 -30.70 0.27
CA PRO A 73 -33.85 -29.84 0.16
C PRO A 73 -33.44 -28.38 0.43
N SER A 74 -33.69 -27.54 -0.56
CA SER A 74 -33.44 -26.10 -0.52
C SER A 74 -34.13 -25.44 0.67
N THR A 75 -33.35 -25.03 1.64
CA THR A 75 -33.80 -24.10 2.67
C THR A 75 -33.93 -22.72 2.01
N PRO A 76 -35.06 -22.01 2.16
CA PRO A 76 -35.20 -20.70 1.53
C PRO A 76 -34.14 -19.74 2.12
N ALA A 77 -33.32 -19.19 1.23
CA ALA A 77 -32.35 -18.17 1.59
C ALA A 77 -33.06 -17.03 2.33
N PRO A 78 -32.49 -16.51 3.44
CA PRO A 78 -33.04 -15.35 4.09
C PRO A 78 -32.93 -14.18 3.11
N THR A 79 -34.07 -13.67 2.68
CA THR A 79 -34.18 -12.45 1.90
C THR A 79 -33.84 -11.27 2.83
N ALA A 80 -32.59 -11.08 3.10
CA ALA A 80 -32.10 -9.87 3.73
C ALA A 80 -32.16 -8.76 2.68
N ARG A 81 -33.25 -8.02 2.70
CA ARG A 81 -33.37 -6.72 2.09
C ARG A 81 -32.42 -5.81 2.87
N ALA A 82 -31.13 -5.84 2.49
CA ALA A 82 -30.16 -4.86 2.97
C ALA A 82 -30.70 -3.49 2.53
N ALA A 83 -31.07 -2.67 3.50
CA ALA A 83 -31.30 -1.27 3.27
C ALA A 83 -30.03 -0.75 2.58
N GLU A 84 -30.16 -0.19 1.38
CA GLU A 84 -29.07 0.52 0.68
C GLU A 84 -28.71 1.73 1.54
N LYS A 85 -27.84 1.51 2.51
CA LYS A 85 -27.21 2.61 3.24
C LYS A 85 -26.18 3.18 2.26
N GLU A 86 -26.40 4.38 1.79
CA GLU A 86 -25.39 5.10 0.99
C GLU A 86 -24.08 5.08 1.78
N THR A 87 -23.07 4.48 1.21
CA THR A 87 -21.73 4.49 1.80
C THR A 87 -21.24 5.93 1.87
N PRO A 88 -20.71 6.38 3.00
CA PRO A 88 -20.19 7.74 3.11
C PRO A 88 -19.09 7.94 2.05
N ALA A 89 -19.16 9.09 1.37
CA ALA A 89 -18.17 9.49 0.38
C ALA A 89 -16.84 9.83 1.07
N LEU A 90 -15.99 8.85 1.30
CA LEU A 90 -14.71 9.01 1.98
C LEU A 90 -13.55 9.11 0.97
N VAL A 91 -12.62 9.98 1.27
CA VAL A 91 -11.32 10.06 0.59
C VAL A 91 -10.27 9.40 1.48
N ASN A 92 -9.70 8.29 1.01
CA ASN A 92 -8.72 7.50 1.73
C ASN A 92 -7.31 7.84 1.25
N ILE A 93 -6.48 8.32 2.18
CA ILE A 93 -5.08 8.72 1.91
C ILE A 93 -4.16 7.91 2.82
N LEU A 94 -3.24 7.16 2.26
CA LEU A 94 -2.26 6.41 3.04
C LEU A 94 -1.02 7.27 3.31
N LEU A 95 -0.81 7.63 4.57
CA LEU A 95 0.44 8.24 5.02
C LEU A 95 1.46 7.15 5.32
N MET A 96 2.67 7.30 4.77
CA MET A 96 3.77 6.35 4.91
C MET A 96 5.02 7.07 5.43
N GLY A 97 5.57 6.60 6.54
CA GLY A 97 6.91 6.96 6.99
C GLY A 97 7.92 5.94 6.50
N ILE A 98 8.88 6.36 5.67
CA ILE A 98 9.88 5.48 5.08
C ILE A 98 11.17 5.60 5.88
N ASP A 99 11.67 4.49 6.41
CA ASP A 99 12.99 4.41 7.05
C ASP A 99 13.96 3.64 6.15
N LYS A 100 15.22 4.06 6.17
CA LYS A 100 16.31 3.31 5.54
C LYS A 100 16.94 2.42 6.59
N GLU A 101 16.96 1.13 6.37
CA GLU A 101 17.76 0.22 7.19
C GLU A 101 19.23 0.38 6.81
N ALA A 102 20.03 0.97 7.71
CA ALA A 102 21.47 1.08 7.51
C ALA A 102 22.11 -0.31 7.64
N GLY A 103 22.68 -0.85 6.57
CA GLY A 103 23.59 -1.99 6.63
C GLY A 103 23.21 -3.28 5.91
N VAL A 104 22.07 -3.35 5.22
CA VAL A 104 21.65 -4.55 4.46
C VAL A 104 21.91 -4.41 2.95
N LEU A 105 22.53 -3.32 2.57
CA LEU A 105 22.61 -2.71 1.24
C LEU A 105 23.24 -3.54 0.12
N GLU A 106 24.15 -4.47 0.42
CA GLU A 106 25.00 -5.04 -0.66
C GLU A 106 24.44 -6.27 -1.33
N SER A 107 23.43 -6.94 -0.77
CA SER A 107 22.98 -8.24 -1.28
C SER A 107 21.71 -8.21 -2.14
N TYR A 108 20.93 -7.12 -2.15
CA TYR A 108 19.58 -7.09 -2.78
C TYR A 108 19.36 -6.05 -3.87
N GLY A 109 20.38 -5.29 -4.29
CA GLY A 109 20.28 -4.26 -5.33
C GLY A 109 19.88 -2.87 -4.79
N PRO A 110 19.96 -1.82 -5.63
CA PRO A 110 19.87 -0.41 -5.20
C PRO A 110 18.49 0.06 -4.73
N THR A 111 17.46 -0.78 -4.80
CA THR A 111 16.08 -0.45 -4.40
C THR A 111 15.63 -1.17 -3.12
N ALA A 112 16.47 -2.03 -2.54
CA ALA A 112 16.08 -3.03 -1.55
C ALA A 112 16.02 -2.53 -0.09
N ASP A 113 16.31 -1.26 0.20
CA ASP A 113 16.57 -0.80 1.57
C ASP A 113 15.59 0.22 2.11
N CYS A 114 14.34 0.20 1.66
CA CYS A 114 13.33 1.08 2.20
C CYS A 114 12.15 0.30 2.77
N HIS A 115 11.85 0.52 4.05
CA HIS A 115 10.68 -0.06 4.70
C HIS A 115 9.69 1.03 5.09
N THR A 116 8.39 0.71 5.00
CA THR A 116 7.35 1.60 5.51
C THR A 116 7.14 1.34 7.00
N ASP A 117 7.85 2.09 7.83
CA ASP A 117 7.85 1.87 9.28
C ASP A 117 6.69 2.52 10.02
N ALA A 118 6.00 3.47 9.40
CA ALA A 118 4.75 4.05 9.86
C ALA A 118 3.74 4.04 8.70
N LEU A 119 2.56 3.47 8.95
CA LEU A 119 1.45 3.43 7.99
C LEU A 119 0.18 3.87 8.70
N ILE A 120 -0.39 4.98 8.25
CA ILE A 120 -1.61 5.56 8.81
C ILE A 120 -2.55 5.88 7.66
N LEU A 121 -3.70 5.20 7.63
CA LEU A 121 -4.78 5.59 6.72
C LEU A 121 -5.51 6.79 7.31
N VAL A 122 -5.67 7.82 6.51
CA VAL A 122 -6.47 9.01 6.81
C VAL A 122 -7.75 8.92 5.99
N ALA A 123 -8.86 8.65 6.65
CA ALA A 123 -10.19 8.63 6.05
C ALA A 123 -10.84 10.00 6.24
N VAL A 124 -11.03 10.74 5.15
CA VAL A 124 -11.56 12.11 5.17
C VAL A 124 -13.00 12.11 4.71
N ASN A 125 -13.91 12.53 5.58
CA ASN A 125 -15.30 12.81 5.26
C ASN A 125 -15.50 14.33 5.16
N PHE A 126 -15.54 14.86 3.94
CA PHE A 126 -15.72 16.30 3.70
C PHE A 126 -17.12 16.77 4.09
N GLN A 127 -18.13 15.93 3.94
CA GLN A 127 -19.55 16.29 4.22
C GLN A 127 -19.79 16.39 5.72
N GLU A 128 -19.33 15.42 6.49
CA GLU A 128 -19.48 15.40 7.94
C GLU A 128 -18.40 16.23 8.65
N LYS A 129 -17.40 16.72 7.92
CA LYS A 129 -16.22 17.41 8.46
C LYS A 129 -15.50 16.57 9.50
N LYS A 130 -15.31 15.31 9.20
CA LYS A 130 -14.70 14.31 10.08
C LYS A 130 -13.45 13.71 9.44
N VAL A 131 -12.49 13.36 10.28
CA VAL A 131 -11.29 12.62 9.89
C VAL A 131 -11.08 11.49 10.88
N ASP A 132 -10.84 10.30 10.36
CA ASP A 132 -10.43 9.14 11.15
C ASP A 132 -9.01 8.70 10.75
N LEU A 133 -8.16 8.47 11.74
CA LEU A 133 -6.78 8.00 11.58
C LEU A 133 -6.71 6.52 11.99
N LEU A 134 -6.47 5.65 11.02
CA LEU A 134 -6.32 4.22 11.25
C LEU A 134 -4.86 3.81 11.07
N SER A 135 -4.19 3.43 12.15
CA SER A 135 -2.84 2.85 12.07
C SER A 135 -2.91 1.43 11.54
N LEU A 136 -2.08 1.13 10.53
CA LEU A 136 -1.85 -0.20 10.00
C LEU A 136 -0.51 -0.72 10.55
N PRO A 137 -0.51 -1.77 11.38
CA PRO A 137 0.73 -2.27 11.98
C PRO A 137 1.69 -2.81 10.92
N ARG A 138 2.90 -2.32 10.91
CA ARG A 138 3.92 -2.61 9.90
C ARG A 138 4.32 -4.09 9.82
N ASP A 139 4.23 -4.81 10.94
CA ASP A 139 4.59 -6.23 11.04
C ASP A 139 3.43 -7.16 10.65
N THR A 140 2.33 -6.63 10.12
CA THR A 140 1.18 -7.43 9.66
C THR A 140 1.60 -8.42 8.59
N PHE A 141 1.23 -9.68 8.79
CA PHE A 141 1.39 -10.72 7.77
C PHE A 141 0.50 -10.39 6.57
N VAL A 142 1.09 -10.24 5.41
CA VAL A 142 0.39 -9.96 4.15
C VAL A 142 0.41 -11.22 3.28
N ASN A 143 -0.78 -11.62 2.84
CA ASN A 143 -0.98 -12.72 1.90
C ASN A 143 -2.11 -12.32 0.94
N MET A 144 -1.79 -11.49 -0.02
CA MET A 144 -2.74 -10.96 -1.01
C MET A 144 -2.42 -11.51 -2.40
N GLU A 145 -3.42 -11.54 -3.27
CA GLU A 145 -3.25 -11.94 -4.66
C GLU A 145 -2.19 -11.06 -5.36
N GLY A 146 -1.32 -11.69 -6.15
CA GLY A 146 -0.21 -11.03 -6.84
C GLY A 146 0.98 -10.70 -5.95
N VAL A 147 0.98 -11.13 -4.68
CA VAL A 147 2.14 -11.05 -3.78
C VAL A 147 2.46 -12.45 -3.27
N ASP A 148 3.35 -13.12 -3.99
CA ASP A 148 3.74 -14.48 -3.61
C ASP A 148 4.87 -14.44 -2.60
N GLY A 149 4.64 -15.00 -1.44
CA GLY A 149 5.67 -15.09 -0.43
C GLY A 149 5.19 -14.85 0.99
N PHE A 150 6.14 -14.57 1.86
CA PHE A 150 5.94 -14.47 3.30
C PHE A 150 6.35 -13.06 3.75
N TYR A 151 5.46 -12.10 3.53
CA TYR A 151 5.78 -10.70 3.69
C TYR A 151 5.17 -10.07 4.95
N LYS A 152 5.91 -9.12 5.52
CA LYS A 152 5.36 -8.11 6.41
C LYS A 152 4.89 -6.91 5.60
N LEU A 153 3.87 -6.22 6.08
CA LEU A 153 3.36 -5.02 5.42
C LEU A 153 4.45 -3.99 5.10
N ASN A 154 5.43 -3.81 6.01
CA ASN A 154 6.53 -2.88 5.80
C ASN A 154 7.47 -3.24 4.63
N GLY A 155 7.55 -4.52 4.26
CA GLY A 155 8.36 -5.00 3.14
C GLY A 155 7.69 -4.86 1.77
N ILE A 156 6.39 -4.56 1.73
CA ILE A 156 5.63 -4.48 0.48
C ILE A 156 6.14 -3.36 -0.44
N LEU A 157 6.67 -2.27 0.11
CA LEU A 157 7.27 -1.21 -0.69
C LEU A 157 8.43 -1.73 -1.55
N ASN A 158 9.32 -2.55 -0.96
CA ASN A 158 10.43 -3.16 -1.69
C ASN A 158 9.94 -4.16 -2.73
N TYR A 159 8.95 -4.98 -2.38
CA TYR A 159 8.32 -5.90 -3.31
C TYR A 159 7.77 -5.20 -4.56
N GLY A 160 7.13 -4.03 -4.38
CA GLY A 160 6.58 -3.19 -5.44
C GLY A 160 7.60 -2.37 -6.22
N GLY A 161 8.92 -2.52 -5.96
CA GLY A 161 9.99 -1.79 -6.66
C GLY A 161 10.51 -0.55 -5.95
N GLY A 162 10.35 -0.46 -4.63
CA GLY A 162 10.91 0.60 -3.80
C GLY A 162 10.19 1.94 -3.93
N LYS A 163 10.94 3.05 -3.82
CA LYS A 163 10.40 4.43 -3.86
C LYS A 163 9.97 4.86 -5.26
N THR A 164 9.13 4.06 -5.89
CA THR A 164 8.52 4.31 -7.20
C THR A 164 7.01 4.43 -7.06
N GLU A 165 6.34 4.97 -8.07
CA GLU A 165 4.88 5.01 -8.11
C GLU A 165 4.27 3.60 -7.96
N ALA A 166 4.86 2.60 -8.64
CA ALA A 166 4.45 1.20 -8.54
C ALA A 166 4.61 0.66 -7.11
N GLY A 167 5.74 0.94 -6.44
CA GLY A 167 5.98 0.52 -5.07
C GLY A 167 4.98 1.14 -4.09
N PHE A 168 4.72 2.45 -4.18
CA PHE A 168 3.71 3.10 -3.34
C PHE A 168 2.31 2.57 -3.63
N ARG A 169 1.98 2.32 -4.90
CA ARG A 169 0.69 1.73 -5.26
C ARG A 169 0.53 0.32 -4.69
N GLN A 170 1.59 -0.49 -4.68
CA GLN A 170 1.58 -1.81 -4.08
C GLN A 170 1.29 -1.77 -2.57
N VAL A 171 1.84 -0.79 -1.84
CA VAL A 171 1.52 -0.59 -0.41
C VAL A 171 0.07 -0.16 -0.23
N CYS A 172 -0.47 0.71 -1.09
CA CYS A 172 -1.89 1.06 -1.08
C CYS A 172 -2.79 -0.17 -1.31
N GLN A 173 -2.44 -1.04 -2.26
CA GLN A 173 -3.15 -2.29 -2.52
C GLN A 173 -3.12 -3.24 -1.31
N ALA A 174 -2.00 -3.30 -0.58
CA ALA A 174 -1.94 -4.06 0.66
C ALA A 174 -2.86 -3.47 1.75
N ALA A 175 -2.96 -2.15 1.83
CA ALA A 175 -3.93 -1.49 2.70
C ALA A 175 -5.38 -1.76 2.26
N GLU A 176 -5.69 -1.69 0.97
CA GLU A 176 -6.99 -2.06 0.40
C GLU A 176 -7.37 -3.50 0.76
N TRP A 177 -6.41 -4.43 0.61
CA TRP A 177 -6.60 -5.82 1.00
C TRP A 177 -6.91 -5.97 2.50
N MET A 178 -6.18 -5.28 3.39
CA MET A 178 -6.46 -5.26 4.82
C MET A 178 -7.85 -4.70 5.12
N LEU A 179 -8.35 -3.77 4.33
CA LEU A 179 -9.65 -3.10 4.47
C LEU A 179 -10.80 -3.85 3.76
N GLY A 180 -10.56 -5.06 3.22
CA GLY A 180 -11.62 -5.81 2.54
C GLY A 180 -11.97 -5.25 1.16
N GLY A 181 -11.02 -4.62 0.49
CA GLY A 181 -11.17 -4.07 -0.86
C GLY A 181 -11.67 -2.62 -0.89
N ILE A 182 -11.73 -1.93 0.25
CA ILE A 182 -12.02 -0.48 0.28
C ILE A 182 -10.86 0.26 -0.40
N PRO A 183 -11.13 1.09 -1.43
CA PRO A 183 -10.08 1.73 -2.20
C PRO A 183 -9.22 2.69 -1.39
N VAL A 184 -7.92 2.67 -1.65
CA VAL A 184 -6.91 3.59 -1.11
C VAL A 184 -6.16 4.20 -2.29
N GLU A 185 -6.74 5.23 -2.90
CA GLU A 185 -6.26 5.78 -4.17
C GLU A 185 -5.11 6.77 -3.99
N TYR A 186 -5.06 7.42 -2.83
CA TYR A 186 -4.09 8.48 -2.56
C TYR A 186 -3.06 8.07 -1.53
N TYR A 187 -1.86 8.59 -1.72
CA TYR A 187 -0.78 8.41 -0.74
C TYR A 187 0.05 9.68 -0.56
N CYS A 188 0.66 9.76 0.61
CA CYS A 188 1.75 10.68 0.91
C CYS A 188 2.81 9.93 1.70
N ALA A 189 3.98 9.75 1.12
CA ALA A 189 5.10 9.06 1.74
C ALA A 189 6.23 10.05 2.05
N ILE A 190 6.82 9.91 3.23
CA ILE A 190 7.84 10.84 3.74
C ILE A 190 9.02 10.02 4.24
N ASP A 191 10.22 10.35 3.78
CA ASP A 191 11.44 9.84 4.41
C ASP A 191 11.51 10.35 5.85
N VAL A 192 11.71 9.45 6.81
CA VAL A 192 11.65 9.80 8.25
C VAL A 192 12.68 10.91 8.61
N ASP A 193 13.78 10.99 7.87
CA ASP A 193 14.75 12.08 8.04
C ASP A 193 14.22 13.47 7.68
N GLN A 194 13.15 13.55 6.86
CA GLN A 194 12.51 14.82 6.52
C GLN A 194 11.58 15.33 7.61
N VAL A 195 11.15 14.47 8.53
CA VAL A 195 10.25 14.86 9.63
C VAL A 195 10.92 15.92 10.53
N ALA A 196 12.22 15.77 10.79
CA ALA A 196 12.99 16.77 11.52
C ALA A 196 13.00 18.14 10.82
N GLN A 197 13.20 18.14 9.49
CA GLN A 197 13.20 19.38 8.71
C GLN A 197 11.81 20.05 8.68
N ILE A 198 10.74 19.25 8.63
CA ILE A 198 9.36 19.77 8.75
C ILE A 198 9.18 20.46 10.11
N GLY A 199 9.59 19.79 11.19
CA GLY A 199 9.52 20.34 12.52
C GLY A 199 10.24 21.68 12.65
N ASP A 200 11.47 21.78 12.16
CA ASP A 200 12.26 23.01 12.20
C ASP A 200 11.63 24.14 11.35
N LEU A 201 11.10 23.83 10.16
CA LEU A 201 10.40 24.80 9.31
C LEU A 201 9.14 25.35 9.95
N LEU A 202 8.48 24.56 10.80
CA LEU A 202 7.31 24.99 11.58
C LEU A 202 7.70 25.75 12.85
N GLY A 203 8.98 25.84 13.19
CA GLY A 203 9.46 26.47 14.41
C GLY A 203 9.38 25.58 15.64
N GLY A 204 9.28 24.27 15.44
CA GLY A 204 9.08 23.28 16.51
C GLY A 204 7.61 23.11 16.91
N VAL A 205 7.37 22.37 17.97
CA VAL A 205 6.04 22.12 18.53
C VAL A 205 6.08 22.07 20.06
N ASP A 206 5.13 22.71 20.71
CA ASP A 206 4.89 22.53 22.13
C ASP A 206 4.12 21.25 22.35
N PHE A 207 4.71 20.28 23.04
CA PHE A 207 4.22 18.92 23.12
C PHE A 207 4.28 18.38 24.54
N ASP A 208 3.19 17.74 24.97
CA ASP A 208 3.11 17.06 26.25
C ASP A 208 3.67 15.63 26.12
N MET A 209 4.93 15.49 26.54
CA MET A 209 5.65 14.22 26.52
C MET A 209 5.07 13.26 27.55
N ASP A 210 4.63 12.09 27.08
CA ASP A 210 4.04 11.03 27.94
C ASP A 210 5.10 10.13 28.59
N MET A 211 6.36 10.30 28.24
CA MET A 211 7.46 9.47 28.77
C MET A 211 8.78 10.21 28.83
N GLN A 212 9.67 9.73 29.71
CA GLN A 212 11.07 10.09 29.65
C GLN A 212 11.75 9.29 28.54
N TYR A 213 12.60 9.96 27.78
CA TYR A 213 13.30 9.32 26.66
C TYR A 213 14.69 9.94 26.48
N THR A 214 15.63 9.13 26.02
CA THR A 214 16.95 9.62 25.55
C THR A 214 17.01 9.38 24.05
N GLY A 215 17.12 10.46 23.30
CA GLY A 215 17.22 10.44 21.85
C GLY A 215 18.51 9.81 21.34
N SER A 216 18.59 9.61 20.04
CA SER A 216 19.75 9.03 19.35
C SER A 216 21.03 9.88 19.51
N SER A 217 20.87 11.19 19.64
CA SER A 217 21.96 12.15 19.90
C SER A 217 22.43 12.18 21.38
N GLY A 218 21.76 11.44 22.27
CA GLY A 218 21.98 11.51 23.71
C GLY A 218 21.19 12.62 24.42
N ARG A 219 20.38 13.41 23.70
CA ARG A 219 19.49 14.43 24.28
C ARG A 219 18.43 13.76 25.15
N ARG A 220 18.23 14.27 26.35
CA ARG A 220 17.28 13.73 27.32
C ARG A 220 15.97 14.54 27.32
N TYR A 221 14.86 13.86 27.13
CA TYR A 221 13.52 14.41 27.21
C TYR A 221 12.84 13.96 28.51
N LYS A 222 12.11 14.87 29.15
CA LYS A 222 11.37 14.61 30.38
C LYS A 222 9.87 14.43 30.04
N THR A 223 9.08 13.94 30.95
CA THR A 223 7.61 13.99 30.87
C THR A 223 7.09 15.42 31.02
N GLY A 224 5.92 15.71 30.48
CA GLY A 224 5.24 17.01 30.54
C GLY A 224 5.54 17.91 29.35
N MET A 225 5.03 19.15 29.43
CA MET A 225 5.13 20.12 28.34
C MET A 225 6.58 20.51 28.05
N GLN A 226 6.98 20.35 26.81
CA GLN A 226 8.29 20.73 26.29
C GLN A 226 8.16 21.26 24.86
N HIS A 227 9.02 22.20 24.51
CA HIS A 227 9.19 22.62 23.14
C HIS A 227 10.16 21.65 22.43
N LEU A 228 9.66 20.98 21.39
CA LEU A 228 10.43 20.05 20.57
C LEU A 228 10.76 20.71 19.23
N ASP A 229 12.04 20.81 18.94
CA ASP A 229 12.56 21.10 17.59
C ASP A 229 12.43 19.87 16.68
N GLY A 230 12.88 19.97 15.44
CA GLY A 230 12.78 18.86 14.48
C GLY A 230 13.46 17.59 14.95
N GLU A 231 14.64 17.69 15.63
CA GLU A 231 15.31 16.53 16.22
C GLU A 231 14.46 15.89 17.31
N GLY A 232 13.89 16.69 18.22
CA GLY A 232 13.03 16.21 19.29
C GLY A 232 11.77 15.52 18.78
N ILE A 233 11.17 16.04 17.72
CA ILE A 233 10.01 15.45 17.03
C ILE A 233 10.41 14.08 16.45
N SER A 234 11.52 14.02 15.71
CA SER A 234 12.02 12.78 15.12
C SER A 234 12.37 11.73 16.16
N ASP A 235 13.07 12.13 17.23
CA ASP A 235 13.44 11.26 18.34
C ASP A 235 12.22 10.66 19.02
N TYR A 236 11.18 11.47 19.29
CA TYR A 236 9.95 11.00 19.91
C TYR A 236 9.19 10.00 19.01
N MET A 237 9.09 10.26 17.71
CA MET A 237 8.42 9.38 16.78
C MET A 237 9.16 8.04 16.57
N ARG A 238 10.50 8.04 16.65
CA ARG A 238 11.33 6.84 16.51
C ARG A 238 11.47 6.03 17.80
N ALA A 239 11.12 6.58 18.95
CA ALA A 239 11.28 5.90 20.24
C ALA A 239 10.54 4.56 20.27
N ARG A 240 11.26 3.46 20.51
CA ARG A 240 10.70 2.10 20.60
C ARG A 240 10.56 1.63 22.04
N LYS A 241 11.38 2.14 22.95
CA LYS A 241 11.40 1.77 24.35
C LYS A 241 11.36 3.02 25.21
N ASN A 242 10.53 3.03 26.25
CA ASN A 242 10.65 3.99 27.33
C ASN A 242 11.74 3.53 28.32
N ALA A 243 11.99 4.31 29.37
CA ALA A 243 12.93 3.95 30.43
C ALA A 243 12.55 2.63 31.14
N THR A 244 11.27 2.23 31.11
CA THR A 244 10.73 0.99 31.69
C THR A 244 10.63 -0.18 30.69
N GLY A 245 10.88 0.04 29.40
CA GLY A 245 10.93 -1.02 28.37
C GLY A 245 9.58 -1.49 27.83
N GLU A 246 8.47 -0.89 28.25
CA GLU A 246 7.11 -1.42 27.99
C GLU A 246 6.44 -1.01 26.67
N LEU A 247 7.05 -0.14 25.88
CA LEU A 247 6.39 0.42 24.70
C LEU A 247 6.90 -0.20 23.41
N GLY A 248 6.35 -1.34 23.02
CA GLY A 248 6.56 -1.93 21.70
C GLY A 248 6.04 -1.07 20.54
N ASP A 249 5.82 -1.71 19.42
CA ASP A 249 5.40 -1.07 18.15
C ASP A 249 4.04 -0.34 18.24
N LYS A 250 3.09 -0.85 19.05
CA LYS A 250 1.81 -0.16 19.34
C LYS A 250 2.03 1.22 19.96
N GLY A 251 2.94 1.33 20.93
CA GLY A 251 3.30 2.61 21.56
C GLY A 251 3.90 3.58 20.55
N ARG A 252 4.74 3.11 19.64
CA ARG A 252 5.32 3.96 18.59
C ARG A 252 4.25 4.50 17.64
N MET A 253 3.31 3.67 17.19
CA MET A 253 2.21 4.11 16.32
C MET A 253 1.33 5.17 17.00
N ASN A 254 1.05 5.02 18.28
CA ASN A 254 0.30 6.03 19.04
C ASN A 254 1.08 7.34 19.17
N ARG A 255 2.39 7.27 19.38
CA ARG A 255 3.25 8.48 19.39
C ARG A 255 3.27 9.18 18.04
N CYS A 256 3.38 8.44 16.94
CA CYS A 256 3.29 9.02 15.60
C CYS A 256 1.96 9.76 15.39
N LYS A 257 0.82 9.16 15.78
CA LYS A 257 -0.50 9.83 15.69
C LYS A 257 -0.58 11.10 16.55
N ARG A 258 -0.15 11.03 17.81
CA ARG A 258 -0.12 12.19 18.72
C ARG A 258 0.75 13.32 18.17
N MET A 259 1.94 12.99 17.65
CA MET A 259 2.83 13.99 17.06
C MET A 259 2.27 14.60 15.79
N LEU A 260 1.62 13.80 14.92
CA LEU A 260 0.93 14.31 13.73
C LEU A 260 -0.17 15.32 14.11
N LEU A 261 -0.94 15.03 15.16
CA LEU A 261 -1.95 15.97 15.67
C LEU A 261 -1.31 17.26 16.20
N ALA A 262 -0.24 17.15 16.96
CA ALA A 262 0.45 18.33 17.50
C ALA A 262 1.07 19.21 16.40
N LEU A 263 1.69 18.59 15.39
CA LEU A 263 2.18 19.30 14.20
C LEU A 263 1.03 19.95 13.42
N PHE A 264 -0.10 19.28 13.34
CA PHE A 264 -1.30 19.80 12.70
C PHE A 264 -1.86 21.02 13.45
N GLU A 265 -1.94 20.96 14.79
CA GLU A 265 -2.32 22.11 15.62
C GLU A 265 -1.34 23.27 15.48
N GLN A 266 -0.05 23.01 15.39
CA GLN A 266 0.96 24.03 15.16
C GLN A 266 0.75 24.71 13.79
N LEU A 267 0.46 23.93 12.75
CA LEU A 267 0.10 24.44 11.42
C LEU A 267 -1.11 25.37 11.47
N LYS A 268 -2.11 25.07 12.30
CA LYS A 268 -3.31 25.92 12.46
C LYS A 268 -3.01 27.26 13.16
N LYS A 269 -2.18 27.24 14.22
CA LYS A 269 -1.92 28.43 15.06
C LYS A 269 -1.24 29.58 14.33
N GLU A 270 -0.33 29.32 13.43
CA GLU A 270 0.58 30.35 12.90
C GLU A 270 0.17 30.95 11.54
N GLY A 271 -1.01 30.65 11.04
CA GLY A 271 -1.36 31.08 9.68
C GLY A 271 -0.39 30.53 8.62
N THR A 272 0.23 29.42 8.93
CA THR A 272 1.33 28.76 8.19
C THR A 272 0.88 28.25 6.83
N LEU A 273 -0.42 28.29 6.55
CA LEU A 273 -0.98 28.06 5.21
C LEU A 273 -0.29 28.91 4.13
N SER A 274 0.13 30.12 4.47
CA SER A 274 0.88 30.99 3.56
C SER A 274 2.32 30.49 3.31
N LYS A 275 2.90 29.74 4.24
CA LYS A 275 4.25 29.17 4.14
C LYS A 275 4.27 27.79 3.42
N PHE A 276 3.10 27.18 3.21
CA PHE A 276 2.99 25.84 2.63
C PHE A 276 3.67 25.70 1.25
N PRO A 277 3.56 26.64 0.30
CA PRO A 277 4.28 26.52 -0.97
C PRO A 277 5.80 26.55 -0.80
N ALA A 278 6.31 27.24 0.23
CA ALA A 278 7.71 27.25 0.57
C ALA A 278 8.12 25.92 1.24
N LEU A 279 7.30 25.43 2.17
CA LEU A 279 7.45 24.13 2.81
C LEU A 279 7.53 23.01 1.76
N MET A 280 6.58 22.93 0.83
CA MET A 280 6.55 21.94 -0.22
C MET A 280 7.77 22.01 -1.15
N ARG A 281 8.28 23.21 -1.47
CA ARG A 281 9.50 23.38 -2.26
C ARG A 281 10.74 22.86 -1.54
N THR A 282 10.83 23.08 -0.24
CA THR A 282 11.95 22.61 0.59
C THR A 282 11.94 21.10 0.74
N LEU A 283 10.75 20.50 0.77
CA LEU A 283 10.54 19.06 0.96
C LEU A 283 10.50 18.25 -0.35
N GLN A 284 10.79 18.86 -1.51
CA GLN A 284 10.78 18.16 -2.81
C GLN A 284 11.66 16.89 -2.86
N LYS A 285 12.66 16.80 -1.99
CA LYS A 285 13.48 15.60 -1.84
C LYS A 285 13.04 14.82 -0.61
N GLY A 286 12.39 13.68 -0.80
CA GLY A 286 12.00 12.79 0.29
C GLY A 286 10.52 12.88 0.70
N VAL A 287 9.69 13.61 -0.06
CA VAL A 287 8.23 13.54 0.00
C VAL A 287 7.69 13.05 -1.35
N TYR A 288 6.91 11.99 -1.31
CA TYR A 288 6.36 11.34 -2.50
C TYR A 288 4.84 11.29 -2.36
N THR A 289 4.12 11.77 -3.36
CA THR A 289 2.65 11.77 -3.34
C THR A 289 2.07 11.77 -4.75
N ASN A 290 0.92 11.15 -4.93
CA ASN A 290 0.10 11.27 -6.14
C ASN A 290 -0.99 12.34 -6.04
N LEU A 291 -1.06 13.06 -4.91
CA LEU A 291 -1.97 14.20 -4.76
C LEU A 291 -1.52 15.39 -5.62
N THR A 292 -2.40 15.93 -6.43
CA THR A 292 -2.16 17.18 -7.15
C THR A 292 -2.04 18.37 -6.18
N LEU A 293 -1.37 19.44 -6.58
CA LEU A 293 -1.24 20.64 -5.75
C LEU A 293 -2.62 21.20 -5.34
N GLN A 294 -3.62 21.14 -6.22
CA GLN A 294 -4.98 21.58 -5.93
C GLN A 294 -5.64 20.73 -4.85
N GLN A 295 -5.47 19.41 -4.91
CA GLN A 295 -5.95 18.47 -3.86
C GLN A 295 -5.25 18.73 -2.53
N GLN A 296 -3.93 18.94 -2.54
CA GLN A 296 -3.17 19.26 -1.33
C GLN A 296 -3.67 20.56 -0.68
N VAL A 297 -3.90 21.61 -1.47
CA VAL A 297 -4.46 22.89 -0.98
C VAL A 297 -5.87 22.70 -0.43
N ALA A 298 -6.72 21.89 -1.10
CA ALA A 298 -8.07 21.59 -0.64
C ALA A 298 -8.06 20.86 0.71
N LEU A 299 -7.22 19.84 0.87
CA LEU A 299 -7.03 19.10 2.13
C LEU A 299 -6.54 20.02 3.25
N MET A 300 -5.60 20.93 2.97
CA MET A 300 -5.10 21.88 3.95
C MET A 300 -6.18 22.86 4.40
N ASN A 301 -6.97 23.42 3.46
CA ASN A 301 -8.06 24.32 3.79
C ASN A 301 -9.17 23.63 4.60
N PHE A 302 -9.44 22.36 4.29
CA PHE A 302 -10.35 21.52 5.07
C PHE A 302 -9.80 21.30 6.47
N ALA A 303 -8.56 20.87 6.55
CA ALA A 303 -7.86 20.58 7.79
C ALA A 303 -7.75 21.80 8.72
N ALA A 304 -7.51 22.99 8.17
CA ALA A 304 -7.46 24.22 8.96
C ALA A 304 -8.78 24.57 9.70
N ARG A 305 -9.90 24.03 9.21
CA ARG A 305 -11.24 24.22 9.79
C ARG A 305 -11.72 23.06 10.63
N LEU A 306 -10.93 21.97 10.68
CA LEU A 306 -11.28 20.77 11.40
C LEU A 306 -11.04 20.99 12.90
N ASP A 307 -11.98 20.53 13.71
CA ASP A 307 -11.79 20.43 15.16
C ASP A 307 -11.00 19.14 15.46
N THR A 308 -9.82 19.30 16.02
CA THR A 308 -8.92 18.17 16.32
C THR A 308 -9.46 17.25 17.40
N GLU A 309 -10.35 17.71 18.27
CA GLU A 309 -11.00 16.85 19.26
C GLU A 309 -11.96 15.84 18.61
N THR A 310 -12.42 16.12 17.38
CA THR A 310 -13.29 15.22 16.62
C THR A 310 -12.54 14.18 15.79
N ILE A 311 -11.20 14.19 15.78
CA ILE A 311 -10.40 13.24 15.02
C ILE A 311 -10.40 11.87 15.71
N GLY A 312 -10.98 10.88 15.05
CA GLY A 312 -10.95 9.50 15.51
C GLY A 312 -9.55 8.88 15.37
N MET A 313 -9.13 8.11 16.37
CA MET A 313 -7.83 7.42 16.36
C MET A 313 -7.99 5.92 16.60
N TYR A 314 -7.70 5.14 15.58
CA TYR A 314 -7.89 3.70 15.56
C TYR A 314 -6.58 2.97 15.26
N THR A 315 -6.54 1.69 15.56
CA THR A 315 -5.44 0.80 15.19
C THR A 315 -6.05 -0.52 14.72
N MET A 316 -5.60 -1.02 13.59
CA MET A 316 -6.03 -2.32 13.07
C MET A 316 -5.74 -3.41 14.10
N PRO A 317 -6.75 -4.19 14.52
CA PRO A 317 -6.59 -5.17 15.57
C PRO A 317 -5.83 -6.41 15.09
N GLY A 318 -5.08 -7.03 16.01
CA GLY A 318 -4.34 -8.25 15.73
C GLY A 318 -3.40 -8.63 16.86
N GLU A 319 -2.80 -9.81 16.73
CA GLU A 319 -1.86 -10.38 17.68
C GLU A 319 -0.50 -10.64 17.05
N ILE A 320 0.57 -10.33 17.80
CA ILE A 320 1.92 -10.67 17.39
C ILE A 320 2.22 -12.11 17.82
N ARG A 321 2.56 -12.95 16.85
CA ARG A 321 3.00 -14.33 17.09
C ARG A 321 4.26 -14.64 16.29
N SER A 322 5.10 -15.50 16.84
CA SER A 322 6.28 -16.00 16.13
C SER A 322 5.85 -17.09 15.15
N ALA A 323 6.04 -16.84 13.88
CA ALA A 323 5.89 -17.82 12.84
C ALA A 323 7.25 -17.98 12.14
N ALA A 324 7.85 -19.14 12.35
CA ALA A 324 9.02 -19.50 11.57
C ALA A 324 10.26 -18.59 11.83
N ASP A 325 10.55 -18.33 13.10
CA ASP A 325 11.63 -17.47 13.59
C ASP A 325 11.39 -15.96 13.35
N TRP A 326 10.27 -15.59 12.77
CA TRP A 326 9.86 -14.23 12.53
C TRP A 326 8.62 -13.86 13.36
N ASN A 327 8.58 -12.66 13.88
CA ASN A 327 7.39 -12.14 14.54
C ASN A 327 6.51 -11.43 13.52
N PHE A 328 5.29 -11.95 13.34
CA PHE A 328 4.26 -11.33 12.51
C PHE A 328 3.09 -10.91 13.38
N MET A 329 2.40 -9.86 12.95
CA MET A 329 1.09 -9.55 13.45
C MET A 329 0.04 -10.24 12.56
N PHE A 330 -0.76 -11.12 13.15
CA PHE A 330 -1.91 -11.73 12.49
C PHE A 330 -3.16 -10.92 12.84
N LEU A 331 -3.93 -10.56 11.81
CA LEU A 331 -5.14 -9.75 11.97
C LEU A 331 -6.19 -10.53 12.77
N ASP A 332 -6.79 -9.88 13.77
CA ASP A 332 -8.02 -10.34 14.39
C ASP A 332 -9.18 -10.05 13.43
N GLN A 333 -9.69 -11.09 12.79
CA GLN A 333 -10.70 -10.95 11.74
C GLN A 333 -12.03 -10.40 12.27
N SER A 334 -12.43 -10.75 13.49
CA SER A 334 -13.65 -10.24 14.12
C SER A 334 -13.52 -8.74 14.40
N GLY A 335 -12.46 -8.34 15.10
CA GLY A 335 -12.21 -6.93 15.39
C GLY A 335 -11.96 -6.10 14.14
N ARG A 336 -11.33 -6.70 13.09
CA ARG A 336 -11.13 -6.04 11.79
C ARG A 336 -12.47 -5.72 11.11
N THR A 337 -13.37 -6.69 10.99
CA THR A 337 -14.67 -6.49 10.34
C THR A 337 -15.53 -5.47 11.08
N GLU A 338 -15.56 -5.53 12.41
CA GLU A 338 -16.24 -4.55 13.26
C GLU A 338 -15.68 -3.13 13.10
N LEU A 339 -14.34 -3.01 13.05
CA LEU A 339 -13.67 -1.73 12.86
C LEU A 339 -13.98 -1.14 11.47
N ILE A 340 -13.98 -1.96 10.43
CA ILE A 340 -14.31 -1.52 9.07
C ILE A 340 -15.77 -1.06 8.99
N GLU A 341 -16.70 -1.80 9.59
CA GLU A 341 -18.10 -1.39 9.66
C GLU A 341 -18.26 -0.06 10.41
N THR A 342 -17.53 0.12 11.51
CA THR A 342 -17.55 1.37 12.30
C THR A 342 -17.06 2.57 11.51
N LEU A 343 -15.95 2.42 10.77
CA LEU A 343 -15.30 3.54 10.07
C LEU A 343 -15.93 3.85 8.71
N PHE A 344 -16.34 2.81 7.99
CA PHE A 344 -16.75 2.93 6.58
C PHE A 344 -18.24 2.61 6.37
N GLY A 345 -18.93 2.08 7.38
CA GLY A 345 -20.33 1.65 7.25
C GLY A 345 -20.50 0.44 6.33
N LEU A 346 -19.42 -0.29 6.03
CA LEU A 346 -19.38 -1.42 5.13
C LEU A 346 -19.16 -2.73 5.88
N GLN A 347 -19.93 -3.74 5.53
CA GLN A 347 -19.69 -5.11 5.97
C GLN A 347 -18.72 -5.79 5.01
N VAL A 348 -17.68 -6.38 5.57
CA VAL A 348 -16.66 -7.12 4.83
C VAL A 348 -16.49 -8.51 5.41
N GLU A 349 -16.24 -9.49 4.55
CA GLU A 349 -15.99 -10.86 4.99
C GLU A 349 -14.64 -11.01 5.70
N PRO A 350 -14.53 -11.94 6.65
CA PRO A 350 -13.23 -12.34 7.18
C PRO A 350 -12.29 -12.79 6.06
N GLN A 351 -11.03 -12.39 6.16
CA GLN A 351 -10.03 -12.84 5.20
C GLN A 351 -9.62 -14.27 5.50
N SER A 352 -9.60 -15.09 4.47
CA SER A 352 -8.97 -16.39 4.47
C SER A 352 -7.43 -16.26 4.42
N ARG A 353 -6.71 -17.34 4.73
CA ARG A 353 -5.25 -17.45 4.61
C ARG A 353 -4.39 -16.50 5.47
N VAL A 354 -4.96 -15.81 6.45
CA VAL A 354 -4.20 -14.95 7.39
C VAL A 354 -3.99 -15.58 8.77
N SER A 355 -4.32 -16.88 8.92
CA SER A 355 -4.15 -17.59 10.17
C SER A 355 -2.69 -17.91 10.46
N TYR A 356 -2.37 -18.00 11.77
CA TYR A 356 -1.05 -18.44 12.20
C TYR A 356 -0.72 -19.87 11.70
N GLU A 357 -1.70 -20.75 11.69
CA GLU A 357 -1.58 -22.13 11.19
C GLU A 357 -1.23 -22.14 9.71
N TYR A 358 -1.87 -21.30 8.89
CA TYR A 358 -1.56 -21.15 7.48
C TYR A 358 -0.13 -20.64 7.25
N ALA A 359 0.27 -19.58 7.95
CA ALA A 359 1.62 -19.04 7.84
C ALA A 359 2.70 -20.09 8.22
N ARG A 360 2.44 -20.86 9.29
CA ARG A 360 3.30 -21.95 9.73
C ARG A 360 3.37 -23.09 8.71
N TRP A 361 2.22 -23.46 8.14
CA TRP A 361 2.15 -24.45 7.08
C TRP A 361 2.90 -23.98 5.84
N LEU A 362 2.65 -22.76 5.38
CA LEU A 362 3.27 -22.17 4.19
C LEU A 362 4.80 -22.25 4.30
N LYS A 363 5.38 -21.84 5.42
CA LYS A 363 6.84 -21.95 5.62
C LYS A 363 7.33 -23.40 5.67
N LYS A 364 6.62 -24.30 6.32
CA LYS A 364 7.09 -25.68 6.51
C LYS A 364 6.91 -26.55 5.28
N THR A 365 5.80 -26.41 4.57
CA THR A 365 5.37 -27.32 3.50
C THR A 365 5.08 -26.59 2.20
N GLY A 366 4.40 -25.45 2.24
CA GLY A 366 3.95 -24.70 1.08
C GLY A 366 5.10 -24.24 0.18
N PHE A 367 6.10 -23.59 0.73
CA PHE A 367 7.28 -23.16 -0.04
C PHE A 367 8.05 -24.35 -0.66
N ARG A 368 8.09 -25.48 0.04
CA ARG A 368 8.67 -26.69 -0.52
C ARG A 368 7.88 -27.18 -1.72
N ALA A 369 6.56 -27.19 -1.62
CA ALA A 369 5.66 -27.58 -2.71
C ALA A 369 5.83 -26.64 -3.91
N LEU A 370 5.79 -25.33 -3.70
CA LEU A 370 6.00 -24.33 -4.75
C LEU A 370 7.34 -24.51 -5.46
N LYS A 371 8.42 -24.75 -4.71
CA LYS A 371 9.73 -24.99 -5.31
C LYS A 371 9.77 -26.25 -6.16
N TYR A 372 9.09 -27.30 -5.73
CA TYR A 372 9.01 -28.55 -6.48
C TYR A 372 8.22 -28.36 -7.77
N LEU A 373 7.06 -27.72 -7.70
CA LEU A 373 6.24 -27.37 -8.86
C LEU A 373 7.04 -26.53 -9.87
N ARG A 374 7.72 -25.49 -9.41
CA ARG A 374 8.54 -24.62 -10.27
C ARG A 374 9.66 -25.38 -10.98
N ASN A 375 10.42 -26.19 -10.26
CA ASN A 375 11.49 -26.95 -10.88
C ASN A 375 10.97 -27.97 -11.90
N GLY A 376 9.85 -28.64 -11.59
CA GLY A 376 9.20 -29.54 -12.53
C GLY A 376 8.71 -28.82 -13.79
N ALA A 377 8.08 -27.66 -13.61
CA ALA A 377 7.60 -26.81 -14.70
C ALA A 377 8.73 -26.36 -15.63
N LYS A 378 9.87 -25.90 -15.08
CA LYS A 378 11.05 -25.52 -15.88
C LYS A 378 11.54 -26.67 -16.77
N VAL A 379 11.62 -27.87 -16.21
CA VAL A 379 12.04 -29.06 -16.98
C VAL A 379 11.02 -29.41 -18.06
N LEU A 380 9.71 -29.29 -17.75
CA LEU A 380 8.65 -29.55 -18.74
C LEU A 380 8.67 -28.54 -19.89
N VAL A 381 8.81 -27.24 -19.59
CA VAL A 381 8.94 -26.19 -20.60
C VAL A 381 10.15 -26.45 -21.50
N PHE A 382 11.32 -26.71 -20.90
CA PHE A 382 12.52 -27.06 -21.65
C PHE A 382 12.32 -28.30 -22.57
N SER A 383 11.57 -29.30 -22.10
CA SER A 383 11.30 -30.50 -22.91
C SER A 383 10.41 -30.23 -24.12
N ARG A 384 9.48 -29.27 -24.00
CA ARG A 384 8.58 -28.86 -25.10
C ARG A 384 9.27 -28.06 -26.19
N GLU A 385 10.41 -27.45 -25.88
CA GLU A 385 11.26 -26.74 -26.84
C GLU A 385 12.14 -27.68 -27.69
N GLN A 386 12.24 -28.97 -27.30
CA GLN A 386 13.07 -29.93 -28.03
C GLN A 386 12.29 -30.57 -29.19
N ALA A 387 12.89 -30.52 -30.38
CA ALA A 387 12.36 -31.22 -31.54
C ALA A 387 12.64 -32.73 -31.46
N ASP A 388 11.74 -33.58 -31.93
CA ASP A 388 11.92 -35.03 -32.17
C ASP A 388 12.40 -35.82 -30.95
N LEU A 389 11.68 -35.72 -29.82
CA LEU A 389 11.97 -36.51 -28.64
C LEU A 389 11.80 -38.05 -28.90
N PRO A 390 12.72 -38.91 -28.43
CA PRO A 390 12.53 -40.36 -28.42
C PRO A 390 11.26 -40.77 -27.64
N GLU A 391 10.65 -41.90 -28.00
CA GLU A 391 9.39 -42.37 -27.38
C GLU A 391 9.53 -42.56 -25.86
N GLU A 392 10.65 -43.02 -25.37
CA GLU A 392 10.94 -43.14 -23.96
C GLU A 392 10.98 -41.79 -23.25
N THR A 393 11.55 -40.73 -23.88
CA THR A 393 11.60 -39.37 -23.35
C THR A 393 10.22 -38.71 -23.38
N ARG A 394 9.41 -38.98 -24.41
CA ARG A 394 8.00 -38.53 -24.46
C ARG A 394 7.18 -39.14 -23.33
N SER A 395 7.41 -40.43 -23.00
CA SER A 395 6.73 -41.05 -21.87
C SER A 395 7.13 -40.44 -20.53
N LEU A 396 8.37 -40.02 -20.34
CA LEU A 396 8.82 -39.28 -19.17
C LEU A 396 8.21 -37.86 -19.11
N GLN A 397 8.11 -37.20 -20.25
CA GLN A 397 7.46 -35.88 -20.38
C GLN A 397 5.99 -35.96 -19.94
N ALA A 398 5.23 -36.91 -20.47
CA ALA A 398 3.83 -37.12 -20.11
C ALA A 398 3.66 -37.44 -18.62
N ALA A 399 4.53 -38.31 -18.06
CA ALA A 399 4.52 -38.65 -16.64
C ALA A 399 4.86 -37.45 -15.72
N LEU A 400 5.72 -36.54 -16.16
CA LEU A 400 5.99 -35.30 -15.43
C LEU A 400 4.80 -34.35 -15.49
N GLU A 401 4.21 -34.17 -16.69
CA GLU A 401 3.05 -33.32 -16.90
C GLU A 401 1.87 -33.74 -16.01
N ASP A 402 1.52 -35.03 -16.01
CA ASP A 402 0.46 -35.58 -15.15
C ASP A 402 0.75 -35.34 -13.66
N SER A 403 1.98 -35.64 -13.21
CA SER A 403 2.34 -35.43 -11.80
C SER A 403 2.38 -33.95 -11.39
N LEU A 404 2.68 -33.02 -12.29
CA LEU A 404 2.61 -31.57 -12.06
C LEU A 404 1.16 -31.10 -11.91
N LEU A 405 0.28 -31.55 -12.81
CA LEU A 405 -1.16 -31.20 -12.75
C LEU A 405 -1.77 -31.68 -11.43
N GLN A 406 -1.56 -32.95 -11.06
CA GLN A 406 -2.05 -33.48 -9.79
C GLN A 406 -1.50 -32.74 -8.57
N ALA A 407 -0.20 -32.40 -8.57
CA ALA A 407 0.41 -31.69 -7.45
C ALA A 407 -0.06 -30.23 -7.36
N GLN A 408 -0.30 -29.57 -8.49
CA GLN A 408 -0.85 -28.22 -8.53
C GLN A 408 -2.30 -28.22 -8.03
N GLU A 409 -3.16 -29.08 -8.54
CA GLU A 409 -4.54 -29.23 -8.07
C GLU A 409 -4.59 -29.55 -6.57
N ALA A 410 -3.75 -30.45 -6.09
CA ALA A 410 -3.66 -30.73 -4.65
C ALA A 410 -3.16 -29.55 -3.84
N PHE A 411 -2.27 -28.70 -4.39
CA PHE A 411 -1.80 -27.47 -3.74
C PHE A 411 -2.91 -26.44 -3.61
N GLU A 412 -3.65 -26.22 -4.69
CA GLU A 412 -4.81 -25.31 -4.73
C GLU A 412 -5.94 -25.77 -3.79
N ASN A 413 -6.18 -27.09 -3.75
CA ASN A 413 -7.19 -27.72 -2.89
C ASN A 413 -6.81 -27.78 -1.40
N VAL A 414 -5.57 -27.44 -1.01
CA VAL A 414 -5.23 -27.36 0.43
C VAL A 414 -6.16 -26.41 1.14
N GLY A 415 -6.54 -25.31 0.47
CA GLY A 415 -7.46 -24.31 1.02
C GLY A 415 -6.93 -23.61 2.26
N ASP A 416 -7.82 -22.92 2.95
CA ASP A 416 -7.51 -22.13 4.15
C ASP A 416 -7.68 -22.94 5.45
N ASP A 417 -8.45 -23.99 5.40
CA ASP A 417 -8.75 -24.87 6.55
C ASP A 417 -7.59 -25.81 6.94
N LEU A 418 -6.61 -25.97 6.06
CA LEU A 418 -5.40 -26.80 6.27
C LEU A 418 -5.71 -28.22 6.76
N GLU A 419 -6.79 -28.83 6.27
CA GLU A 419 -7.17 -30.18 6.69
C GLU A 419 -6.00 -31.15 6.55
N PRO A 420 -5.74 -31.98 7.59
CA PRO A 420 -4.61 -32.92 7.59
C PRO A 420 -4.63 -33.87 6.39
N GLY A 421 -5.82 -34.24 5.89
CA GLY A 421 -5.99 -35.09 4.72
C GLY A 421 -5.48 -34.44 3.43
N ARG A 422 -5.83 -33.17 3.21
CA ARG A 422 -5.43 -32.40 2.02
C ARG A 422 -3.93 -32.10 2.01
N THR A 423 -3.38 -31.69 3.13
CA THR A 423 -1.94 -31.42 3.26
C THR A 423 -1.12 -32.70 3.09
N ALA A 424 -1.59 -33.85 3.59
CA ALA A 424 -0.94 -35.14 3.41
C ALA A 424 -1.03 -35.64 1.95
N ALA A 425 -2.15 -35.40 1.27
CA ALA A 425 -2.30 -35.72 -0.14
C ALA A 425 -1.26 -34.98 -0.99
N LEU A 426 -1.13 -33.65 -0.81
CA LEU A 426 -0.09 -32.86 -1.47
C LEU A 426 1.32 -33.41 -1.18
N GLN A 427 1.65 -33.69 0.07
CA GLN A 427 2.96 -34.21 0.44
C GLN A 427 3.30 -35.53 -0.27
N LYS A 428 2.33 -36.40 -0.47
CA LYS A 428 2.51 -37.67 -1.19
C LYS A 428 2.84 -37.48 -2.67
N LEU A 429 2.32 -36.44 -3.30
CA LEU A 429 2.53 -36.14 -4.72
C LEU A 429 3.90 -35.51 -5.00
N LEU A 430 4.48 -34.79 -4.06
CA LEU A 430 5.76 -34.08 -4.26
C LEU A 430 6.92 -35.02 -4.57
N GLY A 431 6.95 -36.20 -3.97
CA GLY A 431 7.99 -37.20 -4.20
C GLY A 431 8.01 -37.77 -5.64
N PRO A 432 6.87 -38.29 -6.14
CA PRO A 432 6.71 -38.74 -7.53
C PRO A 432 7.03 -37.64 -8.54
N MET A 433 6.48 -36.44 -8.37
CA MET A 433 6.74 -35.31 -9.25
C MET A 433 8.23 -34.95 -9.34
N ARG A 434 8.92 -34.90 -8.21
CA ARG A 434 10.38 -34.71 -8.16
C ARG A 434 11.10 -35.76 -8.96
N LYS A 435 10.76 -37.06 -8.75
CA LYS A 435 11.37 -38.18 -9.43
C LYS A 435 11.20 -38.10 -10.94
N ASN A 436 10.00 -37.75 -11.40
CA ASN A 436 9.71 -37.59 -12.82
C ASN A 436 10.49 -36.42 -13.42
N ALA A 437 10.59 -35.28 -12.70
CA ALA A 437 11.39 -34.15 -13.13
C ALA A 437 12.89 -34.47 -13.24
N GLU A 438 13.44 -35.18 -12.26
CA GLU A 438 14.84 -35.60 -12.30
C GLU A 438 15.11 -36.61 -13.44
N ALA A 439 14.19 -37.52 -13.70
CA ALA A 439 14.31 -38.48 -14.79
C ALA A 439 14.29 -37.80 -16.17
N LEU A 440 13.32 -36.90 -16.39
CA LEU A 440 13.21 -36.14 -17.64
C LEU A 440 14.41 -35.19 -17.82
N ALA A 441 14.81 -34.48 -16.78
CA ALA A 441 15.98 -33.58 -16.82
C ALA A 441 17.26 -34.34 -17.20
N LYS A 442 17.45 -35.56 -16.67
CA LYS A 442 18.56 -36.42 -17.01
C LYS A 442 18.51 -36.91 -18.47
N ALA A 443 17.33 -37.31 -18.96
CA ALA A 443 17.15 -37.77 -20.34
C ALA A 443 17.42 -36.65 -21.35
N LEU A 444 17.11 -35.41 -21.01
CA LEU A 444 17.29 -34.22 -21.85
C LEU A 444 18.64 -33.52 -21.66
N SER A 445 19.51 -34.00 -20.77
CA SER A 445 20.74 -33.28 -20.37
C SER A 445 20.43 -31.82 -19.96
N TYR A 446 19.39 -31.64 -19.16
CA TYR A 446 18.92 -30.30 -18.74
C TYR A 446 20.08 -29.48 -18.13
N PRO A 447 20.29 -28.22 -18.57
CA PRO A 447 21.52 -27.49 -18.28
C PRO A 447 21.60 -26.98 -16.82
N GLU A 448 20.46 -26.80 -16.15
CA GLU A 448 20.42 -26.25 -14.80
C GLU A 448 20.45 -27.34 -13.73
N LYS A 449 21.10 -27.06 -12.60
CA LYS A 449 21.07 -27.94 -11.44
C LYS A 449 19.75 -27.80 -10.69
N LEU A 450 18.95 -28.84 -10.63
CA LEU A 450 17.73 -28.87 -9.84
C LEU A 450 18.03 -28.91 -8.35
N THR A 451 17.46 -27.99 -7.57
CA THR A 451 17.61 -27.94 -6.11
C THR A 451 16.25 -28.07 -5.45
N TRP A 452 16.10 -29.07 -4.55
CA TRP A 452 14.82 -29.42 -3.92
C TRP A 452 14.69 -28.96 -2.46
N SER A 453 15.79 -28.57 -1.82
CA SER A 453 15.79 -28.03 -0.46
C SER A 453 15.39 -26.58 -0.46
N VAL A 454 14.50 -26.21 0.44
CA VAL A 454 14.22 -24.82 0.78
C VAL A 454 15.22 -24.44 1.87
N ARG A 455 15.97 -23.35 1.69
CA ARG A 455 16.94 -22.87 2.68
C ARG A 455 16.17 -22.36 3.91
N SER A 456 16.71 -22.56 5.10
CA SER A 456 16.12 -22.09 6.36
C SER A 456 16.13 -20.57 6.48
N ASP A 457 17.08 -19.94 5.79
CA ASP A 457 17.28 -18.50 5.67
C ASP A 457 16.58 -17.88 4.45
N TRP A 458 15.61 -18.57 3.90
CA TRP A 458 14.91 -18.13 2.70
C TRP A 458 14.22 -16.79 2.92
N THR A 459 15.03 -15.76 2.77
CA THR A 459 14.59 -14.40 2.51
C THR A 459 14.16 -14.38 1.06
N MET A 460 12.90 -14.16 0.85
CA MET A 460 12.16 -13.75 -0.34
C MET A 460 13.01 -13.65 -1.61
N ASP A 461 13.26 -14.79 -2.26
CA ASP A 461 13.79 -14.79 -3.60
C ASP A 461 12.64 -14.40 -4.52
N THR A 462 12.68 -13.17 -5.04
CA THR A 462 11.69 -12.56 -5.93
C THR A 462 11.38 -13.38 -7.18
N ASP A 463 12.18 -14.42 -7.43
CA ASP A 463 11.99 -15.34 -8.55
C ASP A 463 10.87 -16.38 -8.36
N ILE A 464 10.17 -16.45 -7.24
CA ILE A 464 9.03 -17.37 -7.05
C ILE A 464 7.77 -16.88 -7.77
N ASN A 465 7.73 -15.59 -8.10
CA ASN A 465 6.55 -14.88 -8.58
C ASN A 465 6.11 -15.22 -10.01
N THR A 466 6.73 -16.17 -10.68
CA THR A 466 6.40 -16.54 -12.07
C THR A 466 5.85 -17.94 -12.25
N VAL A 467 5.24 -18.54 -11.24
CA VAL A 467 4.57 -19.85 -11.41
C VAL A 467 3.06 -19.68 -11.53
N THR A 468 2.60 -18.80 -12.40
CA THR A 468 1.43 -19.15 -13.21
C THR A 468 1.95 -19.98 -14.37
N VAL A 469 2.12 -21.24 -14.15
CA VAL A 469 2.44 -22.15 -15.25
C VAL A 469 1.15 -22.37 -16.01
N ASP A 470 0.97 -21.58 -17.08
CA ASP A 470 -0.05 -21.89 -18.07
C ASP A 470 0.35 -23.20 -18.77
N PHE A 471 -0.21 -24.29 -18.31
CA PHE A 471 0.00 -25.64 -18.86
C PHE A 471 -0.82 -25.91 -20.13
N ARG A 472 -1.55 -24.89 -20.66
CA ARG A 472 -2.37 -25.02 -21.86
C ARG A 472 -1.64 -24.73 -23.14
#